data_40aca4b29250ae82879151b800f81d07
#
_entry.id   40aca4b29250ae82879151b800f81d07
#
_cell.length_a   1.000
_cell.length_b   1.000
_cell.length_c   1.000
_cell.angle_alpha   90.00
_cell.angle_beta   90.00
_cell.angle_gamma   90.00
#
_symmetry.space_group_name_H-M   'P 1'
#
loop_
_entity.id
_entity.type
_entity.pdbx_description
1 polymer ?
#
loop_
_entity_poly.entity_id
_entity_poly.type
_entity_poly.pdbx_seq_one_letter_code
_entity_poly.pdbx_strand_id
1 'polypeptide(L)'
;MKSDFETFLETFPPEHRESVRNVWSSLPRDMQRELELTLSAFAGLIRRNPASVNDLLKLIARTAGPAIAPLHKLAIVGPVNVGKSTLFNALTPGNQMPAAVSAVPGTTKVSQQAQTQVFSLIDTPGADRAKDEGNSERGQAIRSAQEADFLLVVFDATRSITKGDLALFAELQALGRPSLILLNKIDRVARPERDTVLEVAAQSLGVHPKRIVALSAEEGSGLDRLLMEVATLEPRLLGQLGNLLPAYRKSLSWQAVRRASIASTVIALTPIPFMDLIPLTAVQTSMVLTLARIYNQPLNYKRGRELLTGLGVGVLARTIFGQLSKLGGVPGWALSASIAAGTTLSIGALVIEWFETGSKPKNADMGRMASSYSQRIGETLKGLGKKKPTKESLTQALDGLLENEPPPELNSSEEEPTDPA
;
A
#
# COMPACT_ATOMS: atom_id res chain seq x y z
N MET A 1 -34.41 5.69 -18.76
CA MET A 1 -34.43 5.08 -17.41
C MET A 1 -33.18 5.58 -16.69
N LYS A 2 -33.31 6.11 -15.46
CA LYS A 2 -32.14 6.41 -14.62
C LYS A 2 -31.45 5.08 -14.33
N SER A 3 -30.11 5.07 -14.28
CA SER A 3 -29.39 3.86 -13.86
C SER A 3 -29.71 3.52 -12.39
N ASP A 4 -29.59 2.25 -12.01
CA ASP A 4 -29.82 1.82 -10.62
C ASP A 4 -28.91 2.59 -9.66
N PHE A 5 -27.69 2.94 -10.11
CA PHE A 5 -26.77 3.79 -9.36
C PHE A 5 -27.28 5.23 -9.15
N GLU A 6 -27.85 5.89 -10.17
CA GLU A 6 -28.39 7.26 -10.00
C GLU A 6 -29.59 7.26 -9.03
N THR A 7 -30.44 6.23 -9.09
CA THR A 7 -31.53 6.05 -8.13
C THR A 7 -31.01 5.81 -6.71
N PHE A 8 -29.94 5.02 -6.59
CA PHE A 8 -29.23 4.80 -5.33
C PHE A 8 -28.59 6.09 -4.80
N LEU A 9 -27.96 6.87 -5.67
CA LEU A 9 -27.32 8.14 -5.30
C LEU A 9 -28.31 9.15 -4.74
N GLU A 10 -29.53 9.17 -5.24
CA GLU A 10 -30.62 10.04 -4.74
C GLU A 10 -31.02 9.72 -3.29
N THR A 11 -30.73 8.50 -2.79
CA THR A 11 -31.00 8.12 -1.41
C THR A 11 -30.05 8.76 -0.40
N PHE A 12 -28.90 9.31 -0.85
CA PHE A 12 -27.95 10.01 0.00
C PHE A 12 -28.34 11.48 0.19
N PRO A 13 -28.03 12.06 1.36
CA PRO A 13 -28.07 13.51 1.53
C PRO A 13 -27.20 14.23 0.49
N PRO A 14 -27.61 15.44 0.05
CA PRO A 14 -26.92 16.18 -1.01
C PRO A 14 -25.41 16.34 -0.80
N GLU A 15 -24.98 16.56 0.46
CA GLU A 15 -23.58 16.73 0.86
C GLU A 15 -22.71 15.49 0.63
N HIS A 16 -23.31 14.31 0.53
CA HIS A 16 -22.55 13.05 0.30
C HIS A 16 -22.55 12.60 -1.16
N ARG A 17 -23.48 13.10 -1.99
CA ARG A 17 -23.68 12.59 -3.37
C ARG A 17 -22.45 12.74 -4.25
N GLU A 18 -21.79 13.87 -4.20
CA GLU A 18 -20.57 14.10 -4.99
C GLU A 18 -19.44 13.13 -4.57
N SER A 19 -19.22 12.97 -3.27
CA SER A 19 -18.23 12.03 -2.73
C SER A 19 -18.55 10.60 -3.18
N VAL A 20 -19.80 10.15 -3.10
CA VAL A 20 -20.22 8.80 -3.52
C VAL A 20 -20.05 8.62 -5.03
N ARG A 21 -20.40 9.62 -5.85
CA ARG A 21 -20.21 9.56 -7.30
C ARG A 21 -18.73 9.45 -7.68
N ASN A 22 -17.87 10.23 -7.06
CA ASN A 22 -16.43 10.19 -7.30
C ASN A 22 -15.83 8.84 -6.92
N VAL A 23 -16.22 8.29 -5.78
CA VAL A 23 -15.81 6.95 -5.34
C VAL A 23 -16.30 5.88 -6.31
N TRP A 24 -17.58 5.92 -6.69
CA TRP A 24 -18.16 4.96 -7.62
C TRP A 24 -17.47 4.96 -8.98
N SER A 25 -17.22 6.14 -9.55
CA SER A 25 -16.52 6.27 -10.84
C SER A 25 -15.06 5.78 -10.79
N SER A 26 -14.46 5.72 -9.59
CA SER A 26 -13.11 5.17 -9.40
C SER A 26 -13.05 3.64 -9.32
N LEU A 27 -14.19 2.97 -9.19
CA LEU A 27 -14.25 1.51 -9.14
C LEU A 27 -14.17 0.88 -10.54
N PRO A 28 -13.59 -0.34 -10.67
CA PRO A 28 -13.67 -1.11 -11.91
C PRO A 28 -15.12 -1.36 -12.34
N ARG A 29 -15.39 -1.32 -13.65
CA ARG A 29 -16.76 -1.52 -14.19
C ARG A 29 -17.39 -2.84 -13.75
N ASP A 30 -16.60 -3.92 -13.67
CA ASP A 30 -17.09 -5.22 -13.24
C ASP A 30 -17.47 -5.21 -11.74
N MET A 31 -16.73 -4.48 -10.92
CA MET A 31 -17.04 -4.25 -9.50
C MET A 31 -18.27 -3.37 -9.35
N GLN A 32 -18.41 -2.32 -10.17
CA GLN A 32 -19.62 -1.48 -10.19
C GLN A 32 -20.85 -2.33 -10.45
N ARG A 33 -20.83 -3.19 -11.49
CA ARG A 33 -21.94 -4.11 -11.81
C ARG A 33 -22.29 -5.05 -10.67
N GLU A 34 -21.30 -5.59 -9.98
CA GLU A 34 -21.52 -6.47 -8.85
C GLU A 34 -22.17 -5.74 -7.67
N LEU A 35 -21.68 -4.54 -7.37
CA LEU A 35 -22.26 -3.71 -6.33
C LEU A 35 -23.66 -3.22 -6.70
N GLU A 36 -23.95 -2.95 -7.99
CA GLU A 36 -25.27 -2.57 -8.47
C GLU A 36 -26.35 -3.60 -8.11
N LEU A 37 -26.03 -4.89 -8.17
CA LEU A 37 -26.96 -5.96 -7.79
C LEU A 37 -27.44 -5.89 -6.33
N THR A 38 -26.76 -5.10 -5.51
CA THR A 38 -27.00 -4.97 -4.07
C THR A 38 -27.41 -3.57 -3.64
N LEU A 39 -27.47 -2.61 -4.57
CA LEU A 39 -27.79 -1.21 -4.24
C LEU A 39 -29.17 -1.07 -3.59
N SER A 40 -30.16 -1.86 -4.00
CA SER A 40 -31.50 -1.85 -3.40
C SER A 40 -31.49 -2.25 -1.91
N ALA A 41 -30.63 -3.20 -1.55
CA ALA A 41 -30.48 -3.61 -0.15
C ALA A 41 -29.72 -2.55 0.68
N PHE A 42 -28.80 -1.78 0.08
CA PHE A 42 -28.15 -0.66 0.74
C PHE A 42 -29.10 0.53 0.98
N ALA A 43 -30.13 0.72 0.16
CA ALA A 43 -31.05 1.86 0.29
C ALA A 43 -31.71 1.95 1.68
N GLY A 44 -32.04 0.79 2.29
CA GLY A 44 -32.57 0.73 3.67
C GLY A 44 -31.56 1.15 4.74
N LEU A 45 -30.27 0.91 4.50
CA LEU A 45 -29.18 1.26 5.41
C LEU A 45 -28.80 2.73 5.30
N ILE A 46 -28.78 3.29 4.10
CA ILE A 46 -28.49 4.70 3.87
C ILE A 46 -29.46 5.59 4.62
N ARG A 47 -30.76 5.24 4.62
CA ARG A 47 -31.75 5.96 5.40
C ARG A 47 -31.45 6.00 6.90
N ARG A 48 -30.79 4.95 7.44
CA ARG A 48 -30.41 4.85 8.85
C ARG A 48 -29.04 5.45 9.15
N ASN A 49 -28.06 5.26 8.28
CA ASN A 49 -26.70 5.74 8.46
C ASN A 49 -25.95 5.96 7.11
N PRO A 50 -26.21 7.07 6.41
CA PRO A 50 -25.60 7.36 5.11
C PRO A 50 -24.07 7.51 5.17
N ALA A 51 -23.53 8.03 6.29
CA ALA A 51 -22.10 8.21 6.48
C ALA A 51 -21.36 6.85 6.49
N SER A 52 -21.89 5.84 7.17
CA SER A 52 -21.26 4.51 7.21
C SER A 52 -21.20 3.84 5.84
N VAL A 53 -22.22 4.01 4.99
CA VAL A 53 -22.22 3.44 3.63
C VAL A 53 -21.19 4.17 2.75
N ASN A 54 -21.11 5.49 2.84
CA ASN A 54 -20.10 6.28 2.14
C ASN A 54 -18.67 5.87 2.55
N ASP A 55 -18.42 5.69 3.85
CA ASP A 55 -17.14 5.22 4.37
C ASP A 55 -16.79 3.82 3.87
N LEU A 56 -17.77 2.93 3.78
CA LEU A 56 -17.59 1.58 3.25
C LEU A 56 -17.19 1.62 1.76
N LEU A 57 -17.87 2.43 0.95
CA LEU A 57 -17.52 2.61 -0.46
C LEU A 57 -16.12 3.21 -0.62
N LYS A 58 -15.75 4.20 0.20
CA LYS A 58 -14.38 4.75 0.22
C LYS A 58 -13.34 3.69 0.56
N LEU A 59 -13.64 2.82 1.52
CA LEU A 59 -12.74 1.74 1.93
C LEU A 59 -12.52 0.74 0.78
N ILE A 60 -13.60 0.32 0.11
CA ILE A 60 -13.54 -0.55 -1.08
C ILE A 60 -12.68 0.10 -2.17
N ALA A 61 -12.95 1.37 -2.50
CA ALA A 61 -12.22 2.08 -3.54
C ALA A 61 -10.72 2.24 -3.22
N ARG A 62 -10.38 2.55 -1.96
CA ARG A 62 -8.98 2.62 -1.51
C ARG A 62 -8.27 1.28 -1.63
N THR A 63 -8.96 0.18 -1.38
CA THR A 63 -8.38 -1.17 -1.51
C THR A 63 -8.28 -1.60 -2.98
N ALA A 64 -9.22 -1.19 -3.82
CA ALA A 64 -9.20 -1.45 -5.25
C ALA A 64 -8.17 -0.58 -6.00
N GLY A 65 -7.85 0.59 -5.49
CA GLY A 65 -6.93 1.54 -6.12
C GLY A 65 -5.64 0.92 -6.65
N PRO A 66 -4.88 0.16 -5.84
CA PRO A 66 -3.63 -0.48 -6.29
C PRO A 66 -3.81 -1.44 -7.47
N ALA A 67 -4.96 -2.12 -7.56
CA ALA A 67 -5.25 -3.07 -8.62
C ALA A 67 -5.49 -2.42 -9.99
N ILE A 68 -6.05 -1.20 -10.00
CA ILE A 68 -6.58 -0.54 -11.21
C ILE A 68 -5.92 0.80 -11.53
N ALA A 69 -5.08 1.32 -10.63
CA ALA A 69 -4.42 2.61 -10.83
C ALA A 69 -3.68 2.66 -12.16
N PRO A 70 -3.75 3.79 -12.90
CA PRO A 70 -2.86 4.02 -14.03
C PRO A 70 -1.40 4.04 -13.57
N LEU A 71 -0.48 4.15 -14.51
CA LEU A 71 0.92 4.33 -14.17
C LEU A 71 1.11 5.65 -13.43
N HIS A 72 1.62 5.59 -12.22
CA HIS A 72 1.98 6.73 -11.40
C HIS A 72 3.46 7.04 -11.53
N LYS A 73 3.81 8.31 -11.54
CA LYS A 73 5.18 8.80 -11.65
C LYS A 73 5.72 9.18 -10.28
N LEU A 74 6.88 8.61 -9.92
CA LEU A 74 7.68 9.08 -8.78
C LEU A 74 8.81 9.97 -9.30
N ALA A 75 8.96 11.13 -8.69
CA ALA A 75 10.09 12.01 -8.97
C ALA A 75 11.10 11.98 -7.81
N ILE A 76 12.37 11.74 -8.15
CA ILE A 76 13.49 11.84 -7.22
C ILE A 76 14.04 13.27 -7.34
N VAL A 77 13.89 14.06 -6.30
CA VAL A 77 14.24 15.48 -6.28
C VAL A 77 15.14 15.81 -5.09
N GLY A 78 15.89 16.87 -5.17
CA GLY A 78 16.75 17.31 -4.06
C GLY A 78 18.01 18.03 -4.55
N PRO A 79 18.80 18.61 -3.63
CA PRO A 79 20.01 19.36 -3.96
C PRO A 79 21.03 18.57 -4.78
N VAL A 80 22.04 19.29 -5.30
CA VAL A 80 23.14 18.66 -6.06
C VAL A 80 23.96 17.75 -5.13
N ASN A 81 24.49 16.64 -5.68
CA ASN A 81 25.38 15.68 -5.02
C ASN A 81 24.82 14.93 -3.80
N VAL A 82 23.52 14.93 -3.58
CA VAL A 82 22.87 14.12 -2.52
C VAL A 82 22.71 12.63 -2.87
N GLY A 83 23.08 12.22 -4.09
CA GLY A 83 23.02 10.83 -4.53
C GLY A 83 21.72 10.44 -5.25
N LYS A 84 21.02 11.40 -5.88
CA LYS A 84 19.79 11.14 -6.64
C LYS A 84 19.98 10.12 -7.76
N SER A 85 21.05 10.26 -8.55
CA SER A 85 21.37 9.33 -9.65
C SER A 85 21.70 7.94 -9.15
N THR A 86 22.39 7.81 -8.02
CA THR A 86 22.67 6.53 -7.37
C THR A 86 21.38 5.86 -6.91
N LEU A 87 20.50 6.64 -6.25
CA LEU A 87 19.19 6.14 -5.81
C LEU A 87 18.31 5.72 -6.99
N PHE A 88 18.28 6.52 -8.06
CA PHE A 88 17.55 6.16 -9.28
C PHE A 88 18.03 4.81 -9.84
N ASN A 89 19.33 4.62 -9.95
CA ASN A 89 19.92 3.38 -10.46
C ASN A 89 19.61 2.18 -9.53
N ALA A 90 19.63 2.39 -8.22
CA ALA A 90 19.26 1.36 -7.24
C ALA A 90 17.78 0.96 -7.34
N LEU A 91 16.89 1.91 -7.66
CA LEU A 91 15.45 1.69 -7.84
C LEU A 91 15.06 1.22 -9.25
N THR A 92 15.99 1.22 -10.19
CA THR A 92 15.77 0.80 -11.59
C THR A 92 16.80 -0.22 -12.05
N PRO A 93 16.95 -1.36 -11.34
CA PRO A 93 17.89 -2.39 -11.72
C PRO A 93 17.52 -2.95 -13.11
N GLY A 94 18.49 -3.03 -14.02
CA GLY A 94 18.25 -3.49 -15.40
C GLY A 94 17.79 -2.40 -16.38
N ASN A 95 17.77 -1.13 -15.97
CA ASN A 95 17.54 -0.03 -16.89
C ASN A 95 18.68 0.04 -17.92
N GLN A 96 18.35 0.02 -19.23
CA GLN A 96 19.33 0.09 -20.32
C GLN A 96 20.02 1.46 -20.39
N MET A 97 19.48 2.50 -19.76
CA MET A 97 20.04 3.85 -19.67
C MET A 97 20.15 4.28 -18.20
N PRO A 98 21.14 3.76 -17.45
CA PRO A 98 21.35 4.19 -16.08
C PRO A 98 21.71 5.68 -16.03
N ALA A 99 21.31 6.37 -14.96
CA ALA A 99 21.69 7.75 -14.74
C ALA A 99 23.19 7.87 -14.50
N ALA A 100 23.84 8.86 -15.13
CA ALA A 100 25.27 9.09 -14.94
C ALA A 100 25.54 9.50 -13.48
N VAL A 101 26.45 8.79 -12.82
CA VAL A 101 26.92 9.13 -11.48
C VAL A 101 28.27 9.83 -11.62
N SER A 102 28.36 11.09 -11.22
CA SER A 102 29.60 11.84 -11.26
C SER A 102 29.85 12.57 -9.94
N ALA A 103 31.09 12.47 -9.44
CA ALA A 103 31.55 13.21 -8.27
C ALA A 103 31.86 14.70 -8.57
N VAL A 104 31.89 15.12 -9.86
CA VAL A 104 32.21 16.48 -10.27
C VAL A 104 30.94 17.32 -10.33
N PRO A 105 30.83 18.39 -9.52
CA PRO A 105 29.66 19.28 -9.55
C PRO A 105 29.49 19.92 -10.93
N GLY A 106 28.30 19.80 -11.51
CA GLY A 106 27.97 20.47 -12.77
C GLY A 106 28.25 19.73 -14.06
N THR A 107 28.58 18.43 -14.02
CA THR A 107 28.74 17.60 -15.22
C THR A 107 27.39 17.15 -15.83
N THR A 108 26.29 17.29 -15.13
CA THR A 108 24.93 17.11 -15.68
C THR A 108 24.53 18.39 -16.44
N LYS A 109 25.15 18.62 -17.59
CA LYS A 109 24.84 19.75 -18.48
C LYS A 109 23.64 19.49 -19.37
N VAL A 110 22.63 18.98 -18.94
CA VAL A 110 21.26 18.91 -19.49
C VAL A 110 20.50 18.12 -18.44
N SER A 111 19.30 18.51 -18.08
CA SER A 111 18.41 17.65 -17.33
C SER A 111 18.30 16.32 -18.08
N GLN A 112 19.23 15.40 -17.87
CA GLN A 112 19.08 14.03 -18.27
C GLN A 112 17.92 13.51 -17.43
N GLN A 113 16.71 13.69 -17.94
CA GLN A 113 15.55 12.96 -17.48
C GLN A 113 15.81 11.49 -17.78
N ALA A 114 16.59 10.82 -16.93
CA ALA A 114 16.55 9.40 -16.90
C ALA A 114 15.11 9.06 -16.48
N GLN A 115 14.31 8.64 -17.44
CA GLN A 115 12.90 8.31 -17.23
C GLN A 115 12.72 6.83 -17.47
N THR A 116 12.11 6.18 -16.49
CA THR A 116 11.44 4.91 -16.69
C THR A 116 9.93 5.17 -16.74
N GLN A 117 9.14 4.14 -16.98
CA GLN A 117 7.67 4.27 -16.91
C GLN A 117 7.16 4.70 -15.51
N VAL A 118 7.97 4.53 -14.45
CA VAL A 118 7.58 4.79 -13.06
C VAL A 118 8.43 5.88 -12.40
N PHE A 119 9.74 5.85 -12.59
CA PHE A 119 10.65 6.79 -11.95
C PHE A 119 11.14 7.87 -12.91
N SER A 120 11.16 9.10 -12.44
CA SER A 120 11.82 10.22 -13.11
C SER A 120 12.86 10.82 -12.18
N LEU A 121 14.05 11.08 -12.74
CA LEU A 121 15.12 11.79 -12.04
C LEU A 121 15.05 13.26 -12.42
N ILE A 122 14.92 14.13 -11.41
CA ILE A 122 14.87 15.58 -11.60
C ILE A 122 16.08 16.16 -10.89
N ASP A 123 17.02 16.68 -11.66
CA ASP A 123 18.16 17.40 -11.09
C ASP A 123 17.77 18.86 -10.82
N THR A 124 17.86 19.25 -9.55
CA THR A 124 17.61 20.64 -9.14
C THR A 124 18.96 21.33 -9.00
N PRO A 125 19.26 22.39 -9.77
CA PRO A 125 20.49 23.11 -9.65
C PRO A 125 20.63 23.72 -8.24
N GLY A 126 21.86 23.66 -7.70
CA GLY A 126 22.18 24.23 -6.38
C GLY A 126 21.96 25.72 -6.34
N ALA A 127 21.62 26.26 -5.16
CA ALA A 127 21.34 27.67 -4.92
C ALA A 127 22.53 28.62 -5.22
N ASP A 128 23.73 28.04 -5.36
CA ASP A 128 24.96 28.84 -5.55
C ASP A 128 25.19 29.35 -7.00
N ARG A 129 24.35 28.93 -7.97
CA ARG A 129 24.39 29.39 -9.37
C ARG A 129 23.30 30.41 -9.71
N ALA A 130 23.02 31.30 -8.77
CA ALA A 130 22.01 32.34 -8.94
C ALA A 130 22.56 33.53 -9.73
N LYS A 131 22.66 33.43 -11.06
CA LYS A 131 22.54 34.58 -11.97
C LYS A 131 22.03 34.11 -13.32
N ASP A 132 20.79 34.42 -13.62
CA ASP A 132 20.08 34.40 -14.90
C ASP A 132 19.77 33.01 -15.57
N GLU A 133 20.71 32.07 -15.61
CA GLU A 133 20.42 30.70 -16.16
C GLU A 133 19.83 29.75 -15.13
N GLY A 134 20.14 29.87 -13.85
CA GLY A 134 19.67 29.01 -12.77
C GLY A 134 18.16 29.13 -12.51
N ASN A 135 17.54 30.26 -12.80
CA ASN A 135 16.09 30.44 -12.64
C ASN A 135 15.27 29.64 -13.66
N SER A 136 15.77 29.44 -14.88
CA SER A 136 15.09 28.63 -15.90
C SER A 136 15.19 27.13 -15.58
N GLU A 137 16.35 26.64 -15.15
CA GLU A 137 16.58 25.23 -14.79
C GLU A 137 15.85 24.84 -13.50
N ARG A 138 15.87 25.71 -12.47
CA ARG A 138 15.11 25.50 -11.24
C ARG A 138 13.60 25.51 -11.51
N GLY A 139 13.11 26.45 -12.32
CA GLY A 139 11.72 26.52 -12.73
C GLY A 139 11.29 25.27 -13.53
N GLN A 140 12.18 24.72 -14.35
CA GLN A 140 11.91 23.48 -15.09
C GLN A 140 11.87 22.27 -14.14
N ALA A 141 12.80 22.17 -13.17
CA ALA A 141 12.79 21.13 -12.17
C ALA A 141 11.50 21.13 -11.32
N ILE A 142 11.05 22.30 -10.89
CA ILE A 142 9.79 22.45 -10.15
C ILE A 142 8.58 22.05 -11.02
N ARG A 143 8.53 22.47 -12.30
CA ARG A 143 7.46 22.03 -13.22
C ARG A 143 7.46 20.51 -13.41
N SER A 144 8.63 19.90 -13.59
CA SER A 144 8.71 18.43 -13.69
C SER A 144 8.27 17.73 -12.39
N ALA A 145 8.55 18.31 -11.23
CA ALA A 145 8.05 17.81 -9.95
C ALA A 145 6.52 17.96 -9.82
N GLN A 146 5.92 18.99 -10.43
CA GLN A 146 4.45 19.15 -10.49
C GLN A 146 3.75 18.05 -11.29
N GLU A 147 4.43 17.46 -12.28
CA GLU A 147 3.88 16.37 -13.10
C GLU A 147 3.96 15.00 -12.41
N ALA A 148 4.73 14.90 -11.33
CA ALA A 148 4.84 13.66 -10.57
C ALA A 148 3.65 13.48 -9.61
N ASP A 149 3.28 12.21 -9.38
CA ASP A 149 2.23 11.83 -8.45
C ASP A 149 2.77 11.70 -7.02
N PHE A 150 4.09 11.45 -6.88
CA PHE A 150 4.77 11.27 -5.60
C PHE A 150 6.22 11.78 -5.68
N LEU A 151 6.70 12.43 -4.62
CA LEU A 151 8.04 12.99 -4.55
C LEU A 151 8.92 12.24 -3.54
N LEU A 152 10.12 11.83 -3.96
CA LEU A 152 11.20 11.39 -3.09
C LEU A 152 12.18 12.56 -2.93
N VAL A 153 12.12 13.26 -1.80
CA VAL A 153 12.95 14.44 -1.53
C VAL A 153 14.21 14.01 -0.82
N VAL A 154 15.36 14.07 -1.51
CA VAL A 154 16.62 13.49 -1.04
C VAL A 154 17.54 14.57 -0.49
N PHE A 155 18.06 14.33 0.73
CA PHE A 155 19.11 15.11 1.38
C PHE A 155 20.33 14.23 1.68
N ASP A 156 21.47 14.86 1.98
CA ASP A 156 22.73 14.18 2.30
C ASP A 156 22.94 14.14 3.82
N ALA A 157 23.10 12.95 4.39
CA ALA A 157 23.32 12.73 5.82
C ALA A 157 24.68 13.24 6.32
N THR A 158 25.65 13.43 5.39
CA THR A 158 27.04 13.82 5.75
C THR A 158 27.22 15.34 5.89
N ARG A 159 26.19 16.13 5.61
CA ARG A 159 26.24 17.59 5.68
C ARG A 159 24.99 18.19 6.31
N SER A 160 25.14 19.36 6.89
CA SER A 160 23.99 20.10 7.44
C SER A 160 23.05 20.58 6.33
N ILE A 161 21.77 20.68 6.66
CA ILE A 161 20.74 21.28 5.81
C ILE A 161 21.00 22.77 5.67
N THR A 162 21.21 23.25 4.46
CA THR A 162 21.52 24.66 4.16
C THR A 162 20.23 25.49 4.00
N LYS A 163 20.33 26.81 4.01
CA LYS A 163 19.22 27.72 3.69
C LYS A 163 18.66 27.48 2.29
N GLY A 164 19.51 27.12 1.33
CA GLY A 164 19.10 26.78 -0.03
C GLY A 164 18.30 25.48 -0.08
N ASP A 165 18.69 24.48 0.72
CA ASP A 165 17.96 23.21 0.85
C ASP A 165 16.57 23.44 1.46
N LEU A 166 16.46 24.31 2.48
CA LEU A 166 15.18 24.68 3.09
C LEU A 166 14.27 25.42 2.11
N ALA A 167 14.81 26.35 1.33
CA ALA A 167 14.03 27.07 0.31
C ALA A 167 13.50 26.10 -0.76
N LEU A 168 14.33 25.17 -1.24
CA LEU A 168 13.90 24.12 -2.18
C LEU A 168 12.83 23.23 -1.56
N PHE A 169 13.02 22.81 -0.32
CA PHE A 169 12.04 21.96 0.39
C PHE A 169 10.69 22.66 0.53
N ALA A 170 10.67 23.95 0.89
CA ALA A 170 9.45 24.73 0.98
C ALA A 170 8.71 24.83 -0.36
N GLU A 171 9.43 25.05 -1.48
CA GLU A 171 8.85 25.05 -2.81
C GLU A 171 8.23 23.69 -3.18
N LEU A 172 8.93 22.58 -2.90
CA LEU A 172 8.42 21.23 -3.16
C LEU A 172 7.19 20.91 -2.30
N GLN A 173 7.16 21.34 -1.03
CA GLN A 173 5.99 21.19 -0.17
C GLN A 173 4.79 22.02 -0.68
N ALA A 174 5.03 23.20 -1.22
CA ALA A 174 3.99 24.07 -1.79
C ALA A 174 3.28 23.46 -3.01
N LEU A 175 3.90 22.45 -3.67
CA LEU A 175 3.23 21.68 -4.75
C LEU A 175 2.06 20.83 -4.25
N GLY A 176 1.94 20.60 -2.95
CA GLY A 176 0.87 19.77 -2.36
C GLY A 176 0.90 18.29 -2.79
N ARG A 177 2.02 17.82 -3.33
CA ARG A 177 2.19 16.41 -3.73
C ARG A 177 2.55 15.55 -2.52
N PRO A 178 2.04 14.32 -2.43
CA PRO A 178 2.54 13.36 -1.44
C PRO A 178 4.04 13.22 -1.58
N SER A 179 4.76 13.24 -0.45
CA SER A 179 6.22 13.21 -0.47
C SER A 179 6.79 12.43 0.70
N LEU A 180 7.95 11.80 0.46
CA LEU A 180 8.77 11.14 1.47
C LEU A 180 10.15 11.78 1.48
N ILE A 181 10.64 12.10 2.69
CA ILE A 181 11.94 12.70 2.88
C ILE A 181 12.97 11.59 3.09
N LEU A 182 14.07 11.66 2.35
CA LEU A 182 15.14 10.69 2.38
C LEU A 182 16.44 11.37 2.85
N LEU A 183 17.11 10.72 3.79
CA LEU A 183 18.44 11.10 4.25
C LEU A 183 19.44 10.06 3.74
N ASN A 184 20.05 10.34 2.58
CA ASN A 184 20.93 9.41 1.89
C ASN A 184 22.38 9.50 2.40
N LYS A 185 23.20 8.51 2.06
CA LYS A 185 24.62 8.36 2.45
C LYS A 185 24.80 8.10 3.96
N ILE A 186 23.85 7.43 4.58
CA ILE A 186 23.89 7.09 6.01
C ILE A 186 25.05 6.13 6.35
N ASP A 187 25.55 5.39 5.35
CA ASP A 187 26.75 4.56 5.41
C ASP A 187 27.98 5.33 5.84
N ARG A 188 28.09 6.60 5.44
CA ARG A 188 29.20 7.51 5.74
C ARG A 188 29.09 8.17 7.12
N VAL A 189 28.00 7.94 7.85
CA VAL A 189 27.77 8.41 9.21
C VAL A 189 28.04 7.26 10.18
N ALA A 190 28.85 7.52 11.21
CA ALA A 190 29.14 6.53 12.24
C ALA A 190 27.85 6.06 12.92
N ARG A 191 27.73 4.75 13.16
CA ARG A 191 26.49 4.16 13.71
C ARG A 191 25.93 4.85 14.95
N PRO A 192 26.76 5.23 15.96
CA PRO A 192 26.27 5.93 17.16
C PRO A 192 25.70 7.33 16.88
N GLU A 193 26.07 7.95 15.77
CA GLU A 193 25.68 9.33 15.42
C GLU A 193 24.45 9.40 14.53
N ARG A 194 24.00 8.25 13.97
CA ARG A 194 22.91 8.20 12.98
C ARG A 194 21.59 8.76 13.49
N ASP A 195 21.22 8.44 14.72
CA ASP A 195 19.97 8.95 15.32
C ASP A 195 20.06 10.46 15.55
N THR A 196 21.20 10.96 16.03
CA THR A 196 21.43 12.39 16.22
C THR A 196 21.37 13.14 14.89
N VAL A 197 22.00 12.62 13.82
CA VAL A 197 21.97 13.24 12.49
C VAL A 197 20.54 13.29 11.94
N LEU A 198 19.75 12.23 12.16
CA LEU A 198 18.34 12.17 11.77
C LEU A 198 17.49 13.18 12.53
N GLU A 199 17.70 13.32 13.85
CA GLU A 199 17.00 14.31 14.68
C GLU A 199 17.33 15.74 14.27
N VAL A 200 18.60 16.06 14.02
CA VAL A 200 19.06 17.39 13.58
C VAL A 200 18.48 17.73 12.20
N ALA A 201 18.45 16.76 11.27
CA ALA A 201 17.85 16.96 9.95
C ALA A 201 16.34 17.22 10.08
N ALA A 202 15.64 16.44 10.93
CA ALA A 202 14.21 16.59 11.18
C ALA A 202 13.88 17.95 11.77
N GLN A 203 14.65 18.40 12.76
CA GLN A 203 14.51 19.71 13.37
C GLN A 203 14.74 20.84 12.35
N SER A 204 15.78 20.72 11.53
CA SER A 204 16.09 21.71 10.49
C SER A 204 14.97 21.83 9.45
N LEU A 205 14.37 20.72 9.05
CA LEU A 205 13.27 20.66 8.09
C LEU A 205 11.89 20.94 8.70
N GLY A 206 11.80 21.07 10.03
CA GLY A 206 10.52 21.29 10.72
C GLY A 206 9.56 20.10 10.64
N VAL A 207 10.07 18.87 10.60
CA VAL A 207 9.29 17.66 10.47
C VAL A 207 9.57 16.68 11.63
N HIS A 208 8.66 15.73 11.85
CA HIS A 208 8.91 14.67 12.83
C HIS A 208 9.95 13.65 12.28
N PRO A 209 10.91 13.14 13.09
CA PRO A 209 11.95 12.22 12.64
C PRO A 209 11.41 10.97 11.92
N LYS A 210 10.25 10.45 12.34
CA LYS A 210 9.58 9.31 11.68
C LYS A 210 9.18 9.56 10.21
N ARG A 211 9.14 10.82 9.77
CA ARG A 211 8.86 11.19 8.37
C ARG A 211 10.10 11.17 7.49
N ILE A 212 11.26 10.84 8.06
CA ILE A 212 12.53 10.76 7.33
C ILE A 212 12.96 9.29 7.26
N VAL A 213 13.28 8.82 6.07
CA VAL A 213 13.90 7.51 5.86
C VAL A 213 15.39 7.71 5.63
N ALA A 214 16.20 7.21 6.56
CA ALA A 214 17.65 7.15 6.40
C ALA A 214 18.00 5.92 5.57
N LEU A 215 18.87 6.10 4.54
CA LEU A 215 19.27 5.04 3.63
C LEU A 215 20.66 5.26 3.05
N SER A 216 21.27 4.22 2.49
CA SER A 216 22.40 4.32 1.59
C SER A 216 21.99 3.76 0.22
N ALA A 217 21.90 4.64 -0.77
CA ALA A 217 21.63 4.23 -2.13
C ALA A 217 22.81 3.46 -2.75
N GLU A 218 24.03 3.65 -2.23
CA GLU A 218 25.26 2.98 -2.68
C GLU A 218 25.31 1.53 -2.19
N GLU A 219 25.02 1.31 -0.91
CA GLU A 219 25.02 -0.03 -0.30
C GLU A 219 23.66 -0.77 -0.41
N GLY A 220 22.59 -0.07 -0.81
CA GLY A 220 21.24 -0.60 -0.85
C GLY A 220 20.56 -0.68 0.53
N SER A 221 21.22 -0.27 1.60
CA SER A 221 20.65 -0.33 2.96
C SER A 221 19.51 0.68 3.13
N GLY A 222 18.39 0.26 3.71
CA GLY A 222 17.19 1.10 3.93
C GLY A 222 16.27 1.24 2.71
N LEU A 223 16.57 0.60 1.57
CA LEU A 223 15.68 0.60 0.40
C LEU A 223 14.39 -0.17 0.65
N ASP A 224 14.44 -1.24 1.43
CA ASP A 224 13.27 -1.97 1.89
C ASP A 224 12.31 -1.06 2.66
N ARG A 225 12.82 -0.31 3.62
CA ARG A 225 12.05 0.66 4.40
C ARG A 225 11.49 1.77 3.51
N LEU A 226 12.29 2.31 2.60
CA LEU A 226 11.84 3.30 1.60
C LEU A 226 10.63 2.77 0.83
N LEU A 227 10.69 1.55 0.29
CA LEU A 227 9.63 0.97 -0.52
C LEU A 227 8.36 0.70 0.29
N MET A 228 8.51 0.27 1.55
CA MET A 228 7.37 0.07 2.46
C MET A 228 6.69 1.39 2.82
N GLU A 229 7.45 2.45 3.08
CA GLU A 229 6.89 3.79 3.34
C GLU A 229 6.19 4.38 2.11
N VAL A 230 6.79 4.24 0.92
CA VAL A 230 6.13 4.64 -0.34
C VAL A 230 4.84 3.85 -0.55
N ALA A 231 4.84 2.53 -0.36
CA ALA A 231 3.67 1.68 -0.48
C ALA A 231 2.58 2.01 0.56
N THR A 232 2.97 2.54 1.71
CA THR A 232 2.05 2.98 2.77
C THR A 232 1.42 4.31 2.42
N LEU A 233 2.21 5.28 1.97
CA LEU A 233 1.74 6.63 1.62
C LEU A 233 0.99 6.67 0.30
N GLU A 234 1.45 5.90 -0.71
CA GLU A 234 0.85 5.82 -2.03
C GLU A 234 0.68 4.35 -2.49
N PRO A 235 -0.36 3.67 -1.98
CA PRO A 235 -0.60 2.25 -2.28
C PRO A 235 -0.79 1.92 -3.76
N ARG A 236 -1.22 2.91 -4.56
CA ARG A 236 -1.40 2.76 -6.00
C ARG A 236 -0.10 2.38 -6.73
N LEU A 237 1.05 2.65 -6.10
CA LEU A 237 2.37 2.27 -6.61
C LEU A 237 2.75 0.81 -6.39
N LEU A 238 2.07 0.07 -5.49
CA LEU A 238 2.42 -1.31 -5.11
C LEU A 238 2.67 -2.22 -6.32
N GLY A 239 1.74 -2.24 -7.28
CA GLY A 239 1.86 -3.08 -8.46
C GLY A 239 3.06 -2.73 -9.34
N GLN A 240 3.33 -1.44 -9.50
CA GLN A 240 4.43 -0.95 -10.33
C GLN A 240 5.79 -1.22 -9.66
N LEU A 241 5.90 -0.96 -8.35
CA LEU A 241 7.12 -1.21 -7.57
C LEU A 241 7.46 -2.70 -7.57
N GLY A 242 6.48 -3.59 -7.36
CA GLY A 242 6.71 -5.03 -7.37
C GLY A 242 7.12 -5.57 -8.74
N ASN A 243 6.59 -5.00 -9.82
CA ASN A 243 6.99 -5.37 -11.17
C ASN A 243 8.44 -4.95 -11.48
N LEU A 244 8.83 -3.74 -11.08
CA LEU A 244 10.17 -3.19 -11.31
C LEU A 244 11.24 -3.80 -10.39
N LEU A 245 10.86 -4.18 -9.18
CA LEU A 245 11.77 -4.59 -8.12
C LEU A 245 11.44 -6.02 -7.64
N PRO A 246 11.78 -7.07 -8.41
CA PRO A 246 11.43 -8.45 -8.08
C PRO A 246 11.89 -8.90 -6.69
N ALA A 247 13.05 -8.42 -6.21
CA ALA A 247 13.58 -8.74 -4.88
C ALA A 247 12.65 -8.30 -3.72
N TYR A 248 11.77 -7.32 -3.96
CA TYR A 248 10.86 -6.78 -2.94
C TYR A 248 9.40 -7.23 -3.13
N ARG A 249 9.09 -8.08 -4.10
CA ARG A 249 7.73 -8.54 -4.40
C ARG A 249 7.01 -9.09 -3.19
N LYS A 250 7.68 -9.97 -2.43
CA LYS A 250 7.09 -10.64 -1.26
C LYS A 250 6.69 -9.62 -0.19
N SER A 251 7.57 -8.68 0.14
CA SER A 251 7.30 -7.62 1.12
C SER A 251 6.19 -6.66 0.68
N LEU A 252 6.21 -6.21 -0.59
CA LEU A 252 5.16 -5.37 -1.17
C LEU A 252 3.81 -6.09 -1.23
N SER A 253 3.81 -7.37 -1.56
CA SER A 253 2.62 -8.21 -1.58
C SER A 253 2.02 -8.35 -0.18
N TRP A 254 2.87 -8.59 0.82
CA TRP A 254 2.42 -8.69 2.21
C TRP A 254 1.80 -7.38 2.71
N GLN A 255 2.34 -6.24 2.29
CA GLN A 255 1.73 -4.93 2.57
C GLN A 255 0.32 -4.81 1.97
N ALA A 256 0.11 -5.29 0.73
CA ALA A 256 -1.23 -5.31 0.12
C ALA A 256 -2.19 -6.22 0.90
N VAL A 257 -1.73 -7.39 1.33
CA VAL A 257 -2.51 -8.36 2.12
C VAL A 257 -2.89 -7.79 3.49
N ARG A 258 -1.95 -7.17 4.20
CA ARG A 258 -2.22 -6.50 5.50
C ARG A 258 -3.32 -5.45 5.35
N ARG A 259 -3.21 -4.57 4.36
CA ARG A 259 -4.21 -3.51 4.11
C ARG A 259 -5.59 -4.08 3.81
N ALA A 260 -5.66 -5.12 2.97
CA ALA A 260 -6.91 -5.80 2.65
C ALA A 260 -7.51 -6.48 3.88
N SER A 261 -6.67 -7.07 4.73
CA SER A 261 -7.10 -7.73 5.97
C SER A 261 -7.70 -6.74 6.97
N ILE A 262 -7.06 -5.58 7.16
CA ILE A 262 -7.58 -4.50 7.99
C ILE A 262 -8.91 -3.98 7.42
N ALA A 263 -8.99 -3.77 6.10
CA ALA A 263 -10.23 -3.35 5.45
C ALA A 263 -11.35 -4.39 5.66
N SER A 264 -11.06 -5.67 5.50
CA SER A 264 -12.00 -6.77 5.73
C SER A 264 -12.51 -6.81 7.17
N THR A 265 -11.64 -6.53 8.14
CA THR A 265 -12.00 -6.43 9.55
C THR A 265 -12.96 -5.28 9.81
N VAL A 266 -12.69 -4.11 9.24
CA VAL A 266 -13.55 -2.92 9.37
C VAL A 266 -14.92 -3.17 8.73
N ILE A 267 -14.97 -3.87 7.59
CA ILE A 267 -16.22 -4.27 6.93
C ILE A 267 -17.04 -5.19 7.85
N ALA A 268 -16.41 -6.23 8.39
CA ALA A 268 -17.08 -7.19 9.29
C ALA A 268 -17.61 -6.57 10.59
N LEU A 269 -17.09 -5.41 10.99
CA LEU A 269 -17.63 -4.64 12.12
C LEU A 269 -18.86 -3.82 11.74
N THR A 270 -19.10 -3.56 10.48
CA THR A 270 -20.26 -2.75 10.07
C THR A 270 -21.50 -3.63 10.15
N PRO A 271 -22.51 -3.29 10.98
CA PRO A 271 -23.67 -4.16 11.20
C PRO A 271 -24.62 -4.13 9.99
N ILE A 272 -24.30 -4.88 8.97
CA ILE A 272 -25.09 -5.02 7.75
C ILE A 272 -25.53 -6.48 7.68
N PRO A 273 -26.74 -6.83 8.15
CA PRO A 273 -27.20 -8.24 8.12
C PRO A 273 -27.15 -8.80 6.70
N PHE A 274 -26.49 -9.92 6.52
CA PHE A 274 -26.39 -10.69 5.27
C PHE A 274 -25.67 -10.03 4.08
N MET A 275 -25.16 -8.78 4.23
CA MET A 275 -24.56 -8.02 3.12
C MET A 275 -23.03 -7.87 3.23
N ASP A 276 -22.42 -8.42 4.26
CA ASP A 276 -20.96 -8.34 4.46
C ASP A 276 -20.19 -9.07 3.36
N LEU A 277 -20.82 -10.07 2.72
CA LEU A 277 -20.17 -10.95 1.76
C LEU A 277 -19.68 -10.19 0.51
N ILE A 278 -20.47 -9.25 -0.03
CA ILE A 278 -20.14 -8.57 -1.29
C ILE A 278 -19.02 -7.55 -1.10
N PRO A 279 -19.08 -6.62 -0.12
CA PRO A 279 -17.96 -5.75 0.17
C PRO A 279 -16.68 -6.51 0.52
N LEU A 280 -16.79 -7.60 1.26
CA LEU A 280 -15.66 -8.46 1.62
C LEU A 280 -15.05 -9.12 0.39
N THR A 281 -15.88 -9.70 -0.49
CA THR A 281 -15.44 -10.30 -1.76
C THR A 281 -14.78 -9.25 -2.66
N ALA A 282 -15.32 -8.03 -2.72
CA ALA A 282 -14.75 -6.94 -3.50
C ALA A 282 -13.33 -6.56 -3.01
N VAL A 283 -13.14 -6.47 -1.69
CA VAL A 283 -11.82 -6.21 -1.08
C VAL A 283 -10.84 -7.35 -1.37
N GLN A 284 -11.26 -8.59 -1.17
CA GLN A 284 -10.43 -9.78 -1.40
C GLN A 284 -10.05 -9.92 -2.88
N THR A 285 -11.01 -9.71 -3.80
CA THR A 285 -10.74 -9.71 -5.25
C THR A 285 -9.75 -8.61 -5.62
N SER A 286 -9.92 -7.39 -5.08
CA SER A 286 -9.00 -6.27 -5.32
C SER A 286 -7.58 -6.59 -4.82
N MET A 287 -7.47 -7.25 -3.66
CA MET A 287 -6.19 -7.73 -3.14
C MET A 287 -5.53 -8.72 -4.11
N VAL A 288 -6.26 -9.74 -4.55
CA VAL A 288 -5.74 -10.74 -5.50
C VAL A 288 -5.26 -10.08 -6.81
N LEU A 289 -6.01 -9.11 -7.32
CA LEU A 289 -5.61 -8.34 -8.51
C LEU A 289 -4.37 -7.48 -8.27
N THR A 290 -4.23 -6.90 -7.07
CA THR A 290 -3.03 -6.16 -6.69
C THR A 290 -1.82 -7.09 -6.66
N LEU A 291 -1.95 -8.27 -6.05
CA LEU A 291 -0.90 -9.30 -6.04
C LEU A 291 -0.54 -9.74 -7.47
N ALA A 292 -1.54 -10.00 -8.30
CA ALA A 292 -1.32 -10.35 -9.71
C ALA A 292 -0.50 -9.28 -10.44
N ARG A 293 -0.80 -7.99 -10.18
CA ARG A 293 -0.06 -6.87 -10.77
C ARG A 293 1.37 -6.79 -10.27
N ILE A 294 1.62 -7.04 -8.97
CA ILE A 294 2.96 -7.11 -8.37
C ILE A 294 3.80 -8.21 -9.06
N TYR A 295 3.19 -9.37 -9.32
CA TYR A 295 3.85 -10.52 -9.96
C TYR A 295 3.76 -10.51 -11.49
N ASN A 296 3.24 -9.44 -12.08
CA ASN A 296 3.03 -9.30 -13.54
C ASN A 296 2.19 -10.44 -14.14
N GLN A 297 1.20 -10.91 -13.38
CA GLN A 297 0.28 -11.97 -13.84
C GLN A 297 -0.96 -11.36 -14.53
N PRO A 298 -1.35 -11.86 -15.72
CA PRO A 298 -2.48 -11.32 -16.47
C PRO A 298 -3.82 -11.79 -15.88
N LEU A 299 -4.26 -11.13 -14.81
CA LEU A 299 -5.58 -11.39 -14.19
C LEU A 299 -6.52 -10.22 -14.42
N ASN A 300 -7.81 -10.54 -14.64
CA ASN A 300 -8.89 -9.58 -14.62
C ASN A 300 -9.82 -9.83 -13.41
N TYR A 301 -10.72 -8.90 -13.13
CA TYR A 301 -11.61 -8.97 -11.98
C TYR A 301 -12.43 -10.27 -11.95
N LYS A 302 -12.98 -10.70 -13.09
CA LYS A 302 -13.76 -11.95 -13.20
C LYS A 302 -12.94 -13.16 -12.78
N ARG A 303 -11.71 -13.31 -13.31
CA ARG A 303 -10.81 -14.42 -12.95
C ARG A 303 -10.34 -14.35 -11.50
N GLY A 304 -10.07 -13.17 -10.96
CA GLY A 304 -9.76 -13.00 -9.55
C GLY A 304 -10.89 -13.48 -8.63
N ARG A 305 -12.13 -13.18 -8.99
CA ARG A 305 -13.31 -13.66 -8.27
C ARG A 305 -13.52 -15.17 -8.41
N GLU A 306 -13.36 -15.73 -9.61
CA GLU A 306 -13.43 -17.17 -9.85
C GLU A 306 -12.41 -17.94 -9.00
N LEU A 307 -11.20 -17.38 -8.83
CA LEU A 307 -10.19 -17.92 -7.92
C LEU A 307 -10.68 -17.99 -6.47
N LEU A 308 -11.24 -16.89 -5.95
CA LEU A 308 -11.79 -16.86 -4.57
C LEU A 308 -12.91 -17.90 -4.39
N THR A 309 -13.76 -18.04 -5.38
CA THR A 309 -14.84 -19.04 -5.36
C THR A 309 -14.26 -20.45 -5.36
N GLY A 310 -13.25 -20.71 -6.19
CA GLY A 310 -12.54 -21.98 -6.28
C GLY A 310 -11.79 -22.38 -5.00
N LEU A 311 -11.32 -21.40 -4.23
CA LEU A 311 -10.73 -21.62 -2.91
C LEU A 311 -11.75 -21.91 -1.80
N GLY A 312 -13.05 -21.91 -2.11
CA GLY A 312 -14.10 -22.28 -1.15
C GLY A 312 -14.26 -21.31 0.03
N VAL A 313 -13.89 -20.03 -0.13
CA VAL A 313 -13.85 -19.03 0.96
C VAL A 313 -15.14 -18.96 1.76
N GLY A 314 -16.30 -19.07 1.11
CA GLY A 314 -17.59 -19.03 1.79
C GLY A 314 -17.87 -20.24 2.70
N VAL A 315 -17.39 -21.43 2.32
CA VAL A 315 -17.52 -22.66 3.13
C VAL A 315 -16.56 -22.59 4.32
N LEU A 316 -15.34 -22.12 4.08
CA LEU A 316 -14.31 -21.98 5.12
C LEU A 316 -14.72 -20.99 6.22
N ALA A 317 -15.30 -19.87 5.86
CA ALA A 317 -15.79 -18.90 6.84
C ALA A 317 -16.80 -19.50 7.82
N ARG A 318 -17.72 -20.36 7.35
CA ARG A 318 -18.70 -21.08 8.20
C ARG A 318 -18.01 -22.09 9.13
N THR A 319 -17.02 -22.84 8.63
CA THR A 319 -16.28 -23.82 9.41
C THR A 319 -15.49 -23.14 10.53
N ILE A 320 -14.80 -22.05 10.22
CA ILE A 320 -14.04 -21.27 11.19
C ILE A 320 -14.97 -20.64 12.23
N PHE A 321 -16.11 -20.11 11.81
CA PHE A 321 -17.11 -19.60 12.73
C PHE A 321 -17.54 -20.67 13.77
N GLY A 322 -17.81 -21.90 13.32
CA GLY A 322 -18.15 -23.01 14.20
C GLY A 322 -17.03 -23.40 15.18
N GLN A 323 -15.78 -23.24 14.79
CA GLN A 323 -14.62 -23.51 15.68
C GLN A 323 -14.41 -22.39 16.70
N LEU A 324 -14.39 -21.15 16.25
CA LEU A 324 -14.13 -19.97 17.10
C LEU A 324 -15.29 -19.68 18.07
N SER A 325 -16.54 -19.98 17.70
CA SER A 325 -17.69 -19.82 18.59
C SER A 325 -17.62 -20.70 19.84
N LYS A 326 -16.82 -21.78 19.80
CA LYS A 326 -16.53 -22.65 20.93
C LYS A 326 -15.46 -22.09 21.89
N LEU A 327 -14.68 -21.13 21.45
CA LEU A 327 -13.72 -20.41 22.27
C LEU A 327 -14.46 -19.39 23.14
N GLY A 328 -15.00 -19.80 24.27
CA GLY A 328 -15.81 -18.94 25.15
C GLY A 328 -15.17 -17.57 25.47
N GLY A 329 -16.00 -16.53 25.58
CA GLY A 329 -15.60 -15.21 26.03
C GLY A 329 -15.10 -14.24 24.94
N VAL A 330 -15.13 -14.61 23.66
CA VAL A 330 -14.87 -13.71 22.53
C VAL A 330 -16.16 -12.96 22.18
N PRO A 331 -16.20 -11.62 22.18
CA PRO A 331 -17.37 -10.87 21.74
C PRO A 331 -17.75 -11.18 20.30
N GLY A 332 -19.03 -11.21 19.95
CA GLY A 332 -19.48 -11.56 18.60
C GLY A 332 -18.89 -10.66 17.50
N TRP A 333 -18.67 -9.38 17.80
CA TRP A 333 -18.00 -8.45 16.87
C TRP A 333 -16.55 -8.87 16.60
N ALA A 334 -15.83 -9.30 17.63
CA ALA A 334 -14.43 -9.73 17.49
C ALA A 334 -14.33 -11.05 16.71
N LEU A 335 -15.31 -11.95 16.88
CA LEU A 335 -15.41 -13.18 16.13
C LEU A 335 -15.54 -12.91 14.62
N SER A 336 -16.51 -12.09 14.20
CA SER A 336 -16.71 -11.73 12.79
C SER A 336 -15.49 -11.04 12.20
N ALA A 337 -14.91 -10.09 12.94
CA ALA A 337 -13.71 -9.36 12.56
C ALA A 337 -12.50 -10.31 12.36
N SER A 338 -12.30 -11.26 13.28
CA SER A 338 -11.21 -12.24 13.22
C SER A 338 -11.33 -13.17 12.02
N ILE A 339 -12.53 -13.64 11.71
CA ILE A 339 -12.79 -14.50 10.56
C ILE A 339 -12.52 -13.76 9.26
N ALA A 340 -13.00 -12.51 9.14
CA ALA A 340 -12.79 -11.71 7.95
C ALA A 340 -11.30 -11.41 7.72
N ALA A 341 -10.57 -11.05 8.77
CA ALA A 341 -9.13 -10.81 8.70
C ALA A 341 -8.36 -12.09 8.38
N GLY A 342 -8.59 -13.15 9.14
CA GLY A 342 -7.87 -14.42 9.00
C GLY A 342 -8.07 -15.08 7.64
N THR A 343 -9.28 -15.06 7.10
CA THR A 343 -9.56 -15.56 5.74
C THR A 343 -8.86 -14.71 4.69
N THR A 344 -8.84 -13.38 4.85
CA THR A 344 -8.17 -12.47 3.90
C THR A 344 -6.66 -12.66 3.92
N LEU A 345 -6.03 -12.79 5.10
CA LEU A 345 -4.61 -13.10 5.24
C LEU A 345 -4.26 -14.42 4.56
N SER A 346 -5.05 -15.46 4.77
CA SER A 346 -4.80 -16.78 4.20
C SER A 346 -4.93 -16.80 2.68
N ILE A 347 -5.94 -16.12 2.12
CA ILE A 347 -6.07 -15.93 0.67
C ILE A 347 -4.80 -15.26 0.13
N GLY A 348 -4.36 -14.16 0.77
CA GLY A 348 -3.19 -13.42 0.35
C GLY A 348 -1.93 -14.26 0.38
N ALA A 349 -1.68 -14.98 1.47
CA ALA A 349 -0.52 -15.84 1.62
C ALA A 349 -0.46 -16.95 0.55
N LEU A 350 -1.57 -17.64 0.32
CA LEU A 350 -1.66 -18.70 -0.68
C LEU A 350 -1.51 -18.19 -2.11
N VAL A 351 -2.04 -17.00 -2.41
CA VAL A 351 -1.88 -16.38 -3.73
C VAL A 351 -0.44 -15.94 -3.96
N ILE A 352 0.24 -15.41 -2.94
CA ILE A 352 1.67 -15.07 -3.01
C ILE A 352 2.48 -16.33 -3.30
N GLU A 353 2.30 -17.39 -2.53
CA GLU A 353 3.00 -18.66 -2.73
C GLU A 353 2.76 -19.21 -4.13
N TRP A 354 1.51 -19.21 -4.58
CA TRP A 354 1.19 -19.68 -5.94
C TRP A 354 1.93 -18.87 -7.01
N PHE A 355 2.01 -17.55 -6.87
CA PHE A 355 2.71 -16.73 -7.85
C PHE A 355 4.24 -16.89 -7.78
N GLU A 356 4.79 -17.26 -6.62
CA GLU A 356 6.22 -17.54 -6.44
C GLU A 356 6.61 -18.92 -6.93
N THR A 357 5.80 -19.95 -6.61
CA THR A 357 6.14 -21.36 -6.88
C THR A 357 5.52 -21.92 -8.17
N GLY A 358 4.48 -21.27 -8.70
CA GLY A 358 3.67 -21.78 -9.79
C GLY A 358 2.69 -22.90 -9.40
N SER A 359 2.76 -23.38 -8.15
CA SER A 359 1.93 -24.48 -7.64
C SER A 359 0.60 -23.97 -7.07
N LYS A 360 -0.51 -24.52 -7.53
CA LYS A 360 -1.83 -24.15 -7.00
C LYS A 360 -1.97 -24.59 -5.54
N PRO A 361 -2.45 -23.72 -4.65
CA PRO A 361 -2.66 -24.04 -3.25
C PRO A 361 -3.73 -25.12 -3.07
N LYS A 362 -3.56 -25.96 -2.04
CA LYS A 362 -4.57 -26.96 -1.65
C LYS A 362 -5.63 -26.32 -0.75
N ASN A 363 -6.89 -26.72 -0.90
CA ASN A 363 -7.98 -26.19 -0.04
C ASN A 363 -7.78 -26.50 1.46
N ALA A 364 -7.09 -27.61 1.78
CA ALA A 364 -6.75 -27.95 3.16
C ALA A 364 -5.82 -26.92 3.81
N ASP A 365 -4.85 -26.39 3.08
CA ASP A 365 -3.92 -25.37 3.57
C ASP A 365 -4.65 -24.08 3.89
N MET A 366 -5.59 -23.69 3.04
CA MET A 366 -6.47 -22.54 3.27
C MET A 366 -7.22 -22.66 4.61
N GLY A 367 -7.81 -23.81 4.89
CA GLY A 367 -8.57 -24.03 6.14
C GLY A 367 -7.70 -23.94 7.39
N ARG A 368 -6.52 -24.56 7.37
CA ARG A 368 -5.57 -24.55 8.49
C ARG A 368 -5.08 -23.12 8.76
N MET A 369 -4.64 -22.42 7.73
CA MET A 369 -4.13 -21.06 7.85
C MET A 369 -5.20 -20.08 8.33
N ALA A 370 -6.39 -20.14 7.73
CA ALA A 370 -7.49 -19.25 8.09
C ALA A 370 -7.94 -19.46 9.55
N SER A 371 -7.96 -20.69 10.05
CA SER A 371 -8.25 -20.98 11.46
C SER A 371 -7.15 -20.42 12.38
N SER A 372 -5.88 -20.63 12.05
CA SER A 372 -4.74 -20.13 12.85
C SER A 372 -4.73 -18.61 12.92
N TYR A 373 -4.81 -17.92 11.79
CA TYR A 373 -4.85 -16.45 11.77
C TYR A 373 -6.07 -15.89 12.50
N SER A 374 -7.26 -16.49 12.27
CA SER A 374 -8.48 -16.02 12.92
C SER A 374 -8.43 -16.19 14.44
N GLN A 375 -7.83 -17.27 14.94
CA GLN A 375 -7.64 -17.48 16.37
C GLN A 375 -6.70 -16.42 16.98
N ARG A 376 -5.54 -16.20 16.39
CA ARG A 376 -4.55 -15.22 16.88
C ARG A 376 -5.12 -13.79 16.89
N ILE A 377 -5.81 -13.41 15.82
CA ILE A 377 -6.49 -12.12 15.74
C ILE A 377 -7.60 -12.04 16.79
N GLY A 378 -8.38 -13.10 16.98
CA GLY A 378 -9.42 -13.18 17.98
C GLY A 378 -8.92 -12.96 19.40
N GLU A 379 -7.78 -13.54 19.74
CA GLU A 379 -7.12 -13.35 21.05
C GLU A 379 -6.69 -11.88 21.25
N THR A 380 -6.09 -11.27 20.23
CA THR A 380 -5.71 -9.85 20.27
C THR A 380 -6.92 -8.95 20.40
N LEU A 381 -7.97 -9.18 19.63
CA LEU A 381 -9.19 -8.38 19.67
C LEU A 381 -10.00 -8.55 20.96
N LYS A 382 -9.92 -9.73 21.60
CA LYS A 382 -10.51 -9.98 22.92
C LYS A 382 -9.99 -9.00 23.97
N GLY A 383 -8.70 -8.62 23.86
CA GLY A 383 -8.06 -7.63 24.73
C GLY A 383 -8.64 -6.22 24.64
N LEU A 384 -9.34 -5.87 23.54
CA LEU A 384 -10.01 -4.57 23.36
C LEU A 384 -11.34 -4.45 24.14
N GLY A 385 -11.78 -5.50 24.81
CA GLY A 385 -12.96 -5.50 25.68
C GLY A 385 -14.26 -5.90 24.98
N LYS A 386 -15.38 -5.85 25.75
CA LYS A 386 -16.69 -6.30 25.27
C LYS A 386 -17.38 -5.30 24.34
N LYS A 387 -17.09 -4.01 24.48
CA LYS A 387 -17.66 -2.97 23.62
C LYS A 387 -16.96 -2.97 22.28
N LYS A 388 -17.72 -2.73 21.22
CA LYS A 388 -17.19 -2.57 19.87
C LYS A 388 -16.20 -1.40 19.82
N PRO A 389 -14.94 -1.61 19.38
CA PRO A 389 -13.93 -0.58 19.30
C PRO A 389 -14.23 0.42 18.18
N THR A 390 -13.55 1.57 18.20
CA THR A 390 -13.52 2.48 17.05
C THR A 390 -12.69 1.88 15.89
N LYS A 391 -12.91 2.39 14.68
CA LYS A 391 -12.13 1.95 13.51
C LYS A 391 -10.63 2.18 13.71
N GLU A 392 -10.28 3.30 14.35
CA GLU A 392 -8.90 3.71 14.61
C GLU A 392 -8.21 2.76 15.60
N SER A 393 -8.85 2.45 16.74
CA SER A 393 -8.28 1.55 17.74
C SER A 393 -8.14 0.11 17.21
N LEU A 394 -9.09 -0.31 16.37
CA LEU A 394 -9.02 -1.62 15.69
C LEU A 394 -7.87 -1.67 14.68
N THR A 395 -7.76 -0.65 13.83
CA THR A 395 -6.68 -0.55 12.86
C THR A 395 -5.32 -0.57 13.54
N GLN A 396 -5.15 0.21 14.61
CA GLN A 396 -3.91 0.25 15.39
C GLN A 396 -3.56 -1.10 16.01
N ALA A 397 -4.54 -1.81 16.59
CA ALA A 397 -4.32 -3.13 17.17
C ALA A 397 -3.91 -4.16 16.13
N LEU A 398 -4.52 -4.13 14.94
CA LEU A 398 -4.18 -5.03 13.83
C LEU A 398 -2.86 -4.66 13.16
N ASP A 399 -2.57 -3.38 12.98
CA ASP A 399 -1.28 -2.94 12.45
C ASP A 399 -0.14 -3.43 13.35
N GLY A 400 -0.24 -3.23 14.66
CA GLY A 400 0.77 -3.70 15.61
C GLY A 400 0.94 -5.23 15.62
N LEU A 401 -0.15 -6.00 15.43
CA LEU A 401 -0.10 -7.45 15.33
C LEU A 401 0.56 -7.89 14.02
N LEU A 402 0.14 -7.30 12.89
CA LEU A 402 0.54 -7.75 11.56
C LEU A 402 1.90 -7.17 11.10
N GLU A 403 2.39 -6.11 11.76
CA GLU A 403 3.70 -5.52 11.46
C GLU A 403 4.85 -6.45 11.83
N ASN A 404 4.67 -7.19 12.91
CA ASN A 404 5.67 -8.15 13.41
C ASN A 404 5.47 -9.57 12.87
N GLU A 405 4.50 -9.79 11.99
CA GLU A 405 4.21 -11.10 11.44
C GLU A 405 4.91 -11.26 10.08
N PRO A 406 5.94 -12.12 9.99
CA PRO A 406 6.56 -12.42 8.71
C PRO A 406 5.53 -13.11 7.80
N PRO A 407 5.67 -12.97 6.46
CA PRO A 407 4.88 -13.79 5.54
C PRO A 407 5.09 -15.26 5.91
N PRO A 408 4.01 -16.05 6.01
CA PRO A 408 4.14 -17.45 6.42
C PRO A 408 5.05 -18.18 5.44
N GLU A 409 6.03 -18.91 5.98
CA GLU A 409 6.73 -19.94 5.25
C GLU A 409 5.82 -21.18 5.27
N LEU A 410 5.20 -21.50 4.16
CA LEU A 410 4.52 -22.79 4.03
C LEU A 410 5.60 -23.85 3.88
N ASN A 411 5.75 -24.66 4.92
CA ASN A 411 6.67 -25.80 4.91
C ASN A 411 6.31 -26.74 3.75
N SER A 412 7.13 -26.74 2.73
CA SER A 412 7.10 -27.70 1.62
C SER A 412 7.62 -29.09 2.00
N SER A 413 7.71 -29.41 3.28
CA SER A 413 8.23 -30.68 3.81
C SER A 413 7.25 -31.36 4.76
N GLU A 414 6.21 -31.99 4.20
CA GLU A 414 5.79 -33.30 4.71
C GLU A 414 6.05 -34.27 3.57
N GLU A 415 7.15 -35.00 3.70
CA GLU A 415 7.47 -36.20 2.95
C GLU A 415 6.23 -37.09 2.92
N GLU A 416 5.84 -37.52 1.72
CA GLU A 416 4.90 -38.61 1.56
C GLU A 416 5.36 -39.79 2.44
N PRO A 417 4.48 -40.40 3.22
CA PRO A 417 4.85 -41.63 3.89
C PRO A 417 5.20 -42.64 2.80
N THR A 418 6.47 -43.01 2.76
CA THR A 418 6.95 -44.14 1.97
C THR A 418 6.19 -45.37 2.45
N ASP A 419 5.33 -45.91 1.60
CA ASP A 419 4.66 -47.18 1.77
C ASP A 419 5.74 -48.26 1.97
N PRO A 420 5.76 -49.03 3.09
CA PRO A 420 6.66 -50.14 3.22
C PRO A 420 6.17 -51.30 2.35
N ALA A 421 7.04 -51.76 1.45
CA ALA A 421 6.88 -52.94 0.63
C ALA A 421 6.68 -54.22 1.45
#